data_a3fa97930aeaaa194f27ce186a2591a5
#
_entry.id   a3fa97930aeaaa194f27ce186a2591a5
#
_cell.length_a   1.000
_cell.length_b   1.000
_cell.length_c   1.000
_cell.angle_alpha   90.00
_cell.angle_beta   90.00
_cell.angle_gamma   90.00
#
_symmetry.space_group_name_H-M   'P 1'
#
loop_
_entity.id
_entity.type
_entity.pdbx_description
1 polymer ?
#
loop_
_entity_poly.entity_id
_entity_poly.type
_entity_poly.pdbx_seq_one_letter_code
_entity_poly.pdbx_strand_id
1 'polypeptide(L)'
;MWQMDLRAYDLSGLDLRNSGGDLLYADFDSQTIWPSQEKMPPDFDWQKIMEMGKNPGLGIRQLHGVGVTGRGVGIAIIDQPLLVEHQEYAGQLRLYESDNLSPDWTEASIHGPAVASIAVGKTVGVAPDADLYYIATDMCNPTGAFEENDYSCLAHSVRRVLEINNLLPQDRKIRVISISAGWEQDSKGYDEITAATKEAKDAGLLVICSNVEEIHGFKFQALGREPLADPDKYESYQPGLWWAKQFYNGGFDFSNTLLVPMDSRTTASPGGADEYVFYREGGWSWSIPYIAGVYALAAQVKPEITPDEFWRLALQTGQTIELKQNGILYELGTILDPIALITELQR
;
A
#
# COMPACT_ATOMS: atom_id res chain seq x y z
N MET A 1 9.10 -13.35 -16.69
CA MET A 1 7.81 -14.06 -16.85
C MET A 1 6.79 -12.96 -17.04
N TRP A 2 5.82 -13.10 -17.91
CA TRP A 2 4.79 -12.07 -18.11
C TRP A 2 3.72 -12.28 -17.05
N GLN A 3 3.34 -11.22 -16.34
CA GLN A 3 2.17 -11.23 -15.47
C GLN A 3 0.92 -11.44 -16.33
N MET A 4 0.04 -12.31 -15.89
CA MET A 4 -1.19 -12.65 -16.60
C MET A 4 -2.36 -11.93 -15.90
N ASP A 5 -3.15 -11.18 -16.64
CA ASP A 5 -4.35 -10.54 -16.12
C ASP A 5 -5.57 -11.39 -16.46
N LEU A 6 -6.21 -11.94 -15.43
CA LEU A 6 -7.40 -12.78 -15.53
C LEU A 6 -8.65 -12.13 -14.92
N ARG A 7 -8.55 -10.85 -14.53
CA ARG A 7 -9.66 -10.13 -13.90
C ARG A 7 -10.87 -10.05 -14.84
N ALA A 8 -12.04 -10.40 -14.32
CA ALA A 8 -13.32 -10.44 -15.03
C ALA A 8 -13.37 -11.38 -16.26
N TYR A 9 -12.42 -12.32 -16.39
CA TYR A 9 -12.46 -13.31 -17.47
C TYR A 9 -13.33 -14.53 -17.10
N ASP A 10 -14.04 -15.05 -18.08
CA ASP A 10 -14.71 -16.37 -18.00
C ASP A 10 -13.76 -17.45 -18.51
N LEU A 11 -13.22 -18.23 -17.58
CA LEU A 11 -12.30 -19.33 -17.83
C LEU A 11 -13.01 -20.70 -17.75
N SER A 12 -14.32 -20.75 -17.53
CA SER A 12 -15.09 -21.96 -17.25
C SER A 12 -14.97 -23.06 -18.32
N GLY A 13 -14.72 -22.65 -19.57
CA GLY A 13 -14.52 -23.57 -20.71
C GLY A 13 -13.13 -24.18 -20.81
N LEU A 14 -12.13 -23.67 -20.05
CA LEU A 14 -10.74 -24.07 -20.18
C LEU A 14 -10.40 -25.34 -19.36
N ASP A 15 -9.32 -26.02 -19.75
CA ASP A 15 -8.64 -27.04 -18.95
C ASP A 15 -7.30 -26.51 -18.47
N LEU A 16 -7.22 -26.15 -17.19
CA LEU A 16 -6.08 -25.48 -16.58
C LEU A 16 -5.19 -26.41 -15.73
N ARG A 17 -5.42 -27.74 -15.77
CA ARG A 17 -4.71 -28.73 -14.92
C ARG A 17 -3.19 -28.64 -14.99
N ASN A 18 -2.65 -28.19 -16.10
CA ASN A 18 -1.19 -28.08 -16.32
C ASN A 18 -0.67 -26.63 -16.22
N SER A 19 -1.51 -25.67 -15.83
CA SER A 19 -1.16 -24.24 -15.81
C SER A 19 -0.84 -23.70 -14.40
N GLY A 20 -0.63 -24.56 -13.41
CA GLY A 20 -0.45 -24.16 -12.01
C GLY A 20 0.68 -23.14 -11.81
N GLY A 21 1.80 -23.31 -12.49
CA GLY A 21 2.93 -22.37 -12.43
C GLY A 21 2.57 -20.98 -12.99
N ASP A 22 1.81 -20.93 -14.09
CA ASP A 22 1.42 -19.67 -14.71
C ASP A 22 0.34 -18.96 -13.87
N LEU A 23 -0.62 -19.71 -13.33
CA LEU A 23 -1.69 -19.16 -12.48
C LEU A 23 -1.16 -18.52 -11.19
N LEU A 24 -0.05 -19.02 -10.64
CA LEU A 24 0.59 -18.39 -9.47
C LEU A 24 1.20 -17.01 -9.79
N TYR A 25 1.31 -16.63 -11.07
CA TYR A 25 1.76 -15.32 -11.53
C TYR A 25 0.62 -14.48 -12.15
N ALA A 26 -0.63 -14.87 -11.91
CA ALA A 26 -1.78 -14.16 -12.44
C ALA A 26 -2.41 -13.21 -11.42
N ASP A 27 -2.91 -12.08 -11.94
CA ASP A 27 -3.89 -11.25 -11.25
C ASP A 27 -5.29 -11.78 -11.57
N PHE A 28 -6.17 -11.76 -10.59
CA PHE A 28 -7.57 -12.17 -10.75
C PHE A 28 -8.46 -11.46 -9.73
N ASP A 29 -9.76 -11.53 -9.91
CA ASP A 29 -10.72 -10.85 -9.03
C ASP A 29 -11.92 -11.74 -8.67
N SER A 30 -12.83 -11.14 -7.90
CA SER A 30 -14.09 -11.81 -7.49
C SER A 30 -15.00 -12.13 -8.68
N GLN A 31 -14.80 -11.49 -9.83
CA GLN A 31 -15.60 -11.70 -11.05
C GLN A 31 -14.98 -12.75 -11.97
N THR A 32 -13.75 -13.18 -11.74
CA THR A 32 -13.12 -14.25 -12.52
C THR A 32 -13.90 -15.56 -12.37
N ILE A 33 -14.41 -16.09 -13.47
CA ILE A 33 -15.16 -17.35 -13.48
C ILE A 33 -14.20 -18.51 -13.76
N TRP A 34 -13.95 -19.32 -12.75
CA TRP A 34 -13.02 -20.44 -12.81
C TRP A 34 -13.65 -21.71 -13.39
N PRO A 35 -12.87 -22.61 -14.02
CA PRO A 35 -13.34 -23.93 -14.42
C PRO A 35 -13.77 -24.77 -13.22
N SER A 36 -14.44 -25.92 -13.50
CA SER A 36 -14.70 -26.91 -12.47
C SER A 36 -13.40 -27.43 -11.85
N GLN A 37 -13.46 -27.84 -10.57
CA GLN A 37 -12.28 -28.30 -9.80
C GLN A 37 -11.48 -29.41 -10.52
N GLU A 38 -12.15 -30.27 -11.28
CA GLU A 38 -11.50 -31.33 -12.06
C GLU A 38 -10.60 -30.84 -13.19
N LYS A 39 -10.79 -29.59 -13.63
CA LYS A 39 -10.02 -28.91 -14.68
C LYS A 39 -9.01 -27.93 -14.12
N MET A 40 -8.91 -27.81 -12.79
CA MET A 40 -7.95 -26.94 -12.11
C MET A 40 -6.68 -27.69 -11.72
N PRO A 41 -5.52 -27.01 -11.59
CA PRO A 41 -4.33 -27.60 -10.99
C PRO A 41 -4.60 -28.01 -9.53
N PRO A 42 -4.10 -29.18 -9.08
CA PRO A 42 -4.39 -29.67 -7.73
C PRO A 42 -3.84 -28.77 -6.61
N ASP A 43 -2.78 -28.02 -6.89
CA ASP A 43 -2.10 -27.17 -5.92
C ASP A 43 -2.47 -25.68 -6.06
N PHE A 44 -3.44 -25.33 -6.91
CA PHE A 44 -3.89 -23.96 -7.09
C PHE A 44 -5.27 -23.78 -6.47
N ASP A 45 -5.31 -23.00 -5.40
CA ASP A 45 -6.53 -22.63 -4.66
C ASP A 45 -6.68 -21.10 -4.68
N TRP A 46 -7.44 -20.58 -5.65
CA TRP A 46 -7.65 -19.16 -5.82
C TRP A 46 -8.37 -18.50 -4.64
N GLN A 47 -9.28 -19.22 -3.98
CA GLN A 47 -9.99 -18.73 -2.80
C GLN A 47 -9.02 -18.53 -1.62
N LYS A 48 -8.16 -19.52 -1.39
CA LYS A 48 -7.12 -19.43 -0.38
C LYS A 48 -6.12 -18.33 -0.69
N ILE A 49 -5.72 -18.16 -1.96
CA ILE A 49 -4.82 -17.07 -2.38
C ILE A 49 -5.46 -15.72 -2.08
N MET A 50 -6.74 -15.53 -2.45
CA MET A 50 -7.50 -14.31 -2.18
C MET A 50 -7.54 -14.01 -0.67
N GLU A 51 -7.87 -14.99 0.17
CA GLU A 51 -7.92 -14.81 1.62
C GLU A 51 -6.54 -14.57 2.26
N MET A 52 -5.50 -15.25 1.80
CA MET A 52 -4.13 -15.00 2.28
C MET A 52 -3.64 -13.62 1.87
N GLY A 53 -4.03 -13.15 0.67
CA GLY A 53 -3.71 -11.80 0.19
C GLY A 53 -4.38 -10.67 0.97
N LYS A 54 -5.50 -10.94 1.66
CA LYS A 54 -6.15 -9.97 2.56
C LYS A 54 -5.38 -9.74 3.85
N ASN A 55 -4.57 -10.69 4.30
CA ASN A 55 -3.76 -10.48 5.50
C ASN A 55 -2.65 -9.45 5.21
N PRO A 56 -2.58 -8.33 5.96
CA PRO A 56 -1.52 -7.34 5.81
C PRO A 56 -0.10 -7.93 5.94
N GLY A 57 0.03 -9.02 6.70
CA GLY A 57 1.28 -9.70 6.98
C GLY A 57 2.08 -9.10 8.13
N LEU A 58 3.26 -9.67 8.39
CA LEU A 58 4.22 -9.24 9.41
C LEU A 58 3.59 -9.09 10.81
N GLY A 59 2.57 -9.91 11.12
CA GLY A 59 1.92 -9.93 12.44
C GLY A 59 0.95 -8.77 12.71
N ILE A 60 0.57 -7.98 11.72
CA ILE A 60 -0.39 -6.86 11.89
C ILE A 60 -1.70 -7.32 12.53
N ARG A 61 -2.24 -8.48 12.13
CA ARG A 61 -3.48 -9.00 12.73
C ARG A 61 -3.34 -9.37 14.21
N GLN A 62 -2.12 -9.67 14.70
CA GLN A 62 -1.87 -9.88 16.14
C GLN A 62 -1.99 -8.55 16.90
N LEU A 63 -1.51 -7.43 16.32
CA LEU A 63 -1.70 -6.09 16.88
C LEU A 63 -3.18 -5.70 16.93
N HIS A 64 -3.95 -6.03 15.89
CA HIS A 64 -5.41 -5.84 15.89
C HIS A 64 -6.07 -6.60 17.05
N GLY A 65 -5.63 -7.85 17.30
CA GLY A 65 -6.14 -8.69 18.40
C GLY A 65 -5.92 -8.12 19.79
N VAL A 66 -4.96 -7.22 19.97
CA VAL A 66 -4.70 -6.50 21.24
C VAL A 66 -5.17 -5.05 21.23
N GLY A 67 -5.96 -4.64 20.21
CA GLY A 67 -6.60 -3.32 20.12
C GLY A 67 -5.73 -2.21 19.52
N VAL A 68 -4.58 -2.53 18.94
CA VAL A 68 -3.75 -1.59 18.17
C VAL A 68 -4.23 -1.63 16.71
N THR A 69 -5.10 -0.69 16.33
CA THR A 69 -5.89 -0.70 15.09
C THR A 69 -5.89 0.64 14.35
N GLY A 70 -5.10 1.62 14.83
CA GLY A 70 -5.06 2.99 14.29
C GLY A 70 -6.19 3.90 14.80
N ARG A 71 -6.96 3.45 15.80
CA ARG A 71 -8.12 4.20 16.35
C ARG A 71 -7.71 5.58 16.85
N GLY A 72 -8.49 6.61 16.44
CA GLY A 72 -8.26 8.00 16.81
C GLY A 72 -7.16 8.69 15.97
N VAL A 73 -6.64 8.03 14.95
CA VAL A 73 -5.61 8.59 14.07
C VAL A 73 -6.19 8.83 12.68
N GLY A 74 -6.02 10.04 12.14
CA GLY A 74 -6.39 10.36 10.76
C GLY A 74 -5.29 9.96 9.76
N ILE A 75 -5.69 9.30 8.68
CA ILE A 75 -4.89 9.06 7.48
C ILE A 75 -5.52 9.83 6.34
N ALA A 76 -4.77 10.72 5.70
CA ALA A 76 -5.18 11.33 4.44
C ALA A 76 -4.61 10.54 3.28
N ILE A 77 -5.44 10.23 2.28
CA ILE A 77 -5.02 9.63 1.02
C ILE A 77 -5.36 10.60 -0.10
N ILE A 78 -4.39 10.86 -0.97
CA ILE A 78 -4.57 11.64 -2.19
C ILE A 78 -4.28 10.69 -3.35
N ASP A 79 -5.31 10.34 -4.11
CA ASP A 79 -5.22 9.32 -5.17
C ASP A 79 -6.39 9.46 -6.15
N GLN A 80 -6.51 8.55 -7.08
CA GLN A 80 -7.60 8.46 -8.06
C GLN A 80 -8.97 8.22 -7.37
N PRO A 81 -10.11 8.42 -8.08
CA PRO A 81 -11.45 8.30 -7.50
C PRO A 81 -11.74 6.98 -6.78
N LEU A 82 -12.52 7.07 -5.70
CA LEU A 82 -12.82 5.99 -4.77
C LEU A 82 -14.25 5.48 -4.98
N LEU A 83 -14.47 4.16 -4.85
CA LEU A 83 -15.80 3.59 -4.64
C LEU A 83 -16.19 3.76 -3.18
N VAL A 84 -16.86 4.87 -2.85
CA VAL A 84 -17.05 5.35 -1.46
C VAL A 84 -17.84 4.38 -0.57
N GLU A 85 -18.72 3.55 -1.15
CA GLU A 85 -19.55 2.57 -0.44
C GLU A 85 -18.89 1.21 -0.23
N HIS A 86 -17.63 1.00 -0.66
CA HIS A 86 -16.98 -0.29 -0.51
C HIS A 86 -16.85 -0.67 0.97
N GLN A 87 -17.25 -1.92 1.31
CA GLN A 87 -17.36 -2.42 2.69
C GLN A 87 -16.06 -2.38 3.50
N GLU A 88 -14.89 -2.34 2.83
CA GLU A 88 -13.59 -2.30 3.50
C GLU A 88 -13.35 -0.97 4.21
N TYR A 89 -13.78 0.16 3.65
CA TYR A 89 -13.41 1.48 4.17
C TYR A 89 -14.57 2.47 4.31
N ALA A 90 -15.79 2.14 3.86
CA ALA A 90 -16.93 3.06 3.98
C ALA A 90 -17.19 3.50 5.44
N GLY A 91 -16.97 2.61 6.41
CA GLY A 91 -17.12 2.91 7.83
C GLY A 91 -16.03 3.84 8.40
N GLN A 92 -14.86 3.90 7.80
CA GLN A 92 -13.72 4.73 8.19
C GLN A 92 -13.69 6.08 7.47
N LEU A 93 -14.41 6.20 6.34
CA LEU A 93 -14.40 7.39 5.50
C LEU A 93 -15.09 8.55 6.22
N ARG A 94 -14.34 9.61 6.52
CA ARG A 94 -14.83 10.83 7.20
C ARG A 94 -15.02 11.97 6.22
N LEU A 95 -14.22 12.01 5.18
CA LEU A 95 -14.28 13.01 4.13
C LEU A 95 -13.93 12.36 2.80
N TYR A 96 -14.69 12.69 1.77
CA TYR A 96 -14.34 12.47 0.38
C TYR A 96 -14.56 13.77 -0.39
N GLU A 97 -13.50 14.29 -0.97
CA GLU A 97 -13.54 15.46 -1.84
C GLU A 97 -12.90 15.13 -3.17
N SER A 98 -13.42 15.71 -4.26
CA SER A 98 -12.77 15.67 -5.58
C SER A 98 -12.05 16.99 -5.81
N ASP A 99 -10.78 16.92 -6.20
CA ASP A 99 -9.94 18.07 -6.44
C ASP A 99 -9.37 18.02 -7.86
N ASN A 100 -9.79 18.99 -8.68
CA ASN A 100 -9.35 19.15 -10.07
C ASN A 100 -9.52 17.90 -10.96
N LEU A 101 -10.56 17.09 -10.72
CA LEU A 101 -10.87 15.94 -11.57
C LEU A 101 -11.41 16.39 -12.93
N SER A 102 -10.89 15.77 -13.98
CA SER A 102 -11.47 15.87 -15.31
C SER A 102 -12.86 15.21 -15.34
N PRO A 103 -13.80 15.72 -16.15
CA PRO A 103 -15.17 15.21 -16.20
C PRO A 103 -15.28 13.70 -16.50
N ASP A 104 -14.31 13.13 -17.18
CA ASP A 104 -14.26 11.71 -17.55
C ASP A 104 -13.71 10.81 -16.43
N TRP A 105 -13.20 11.39 -15.34
CA TRP A 105 -12.59 10.69 -14.19
C TRP A 105 -13.48 10.70 -12.94
N THR A 106 -14.79 10.59 -13.11
CA THR A 106 -15.75 10.63 -11.99
C THR A 106 -16.04 9.25 -11.41
N GLU A 107 -15.75 8.19 -12.14
CA GLU A 107 -15.96 6.81 -11.68
C GLU A 107 -14.76 6.32 -10.87
N ALA A 108 -15.01 5.35 -9.99
CA ALA A 108 -13.97 4.72 -9.19
C ALA A 108 -12.91 4.05 -10.09
N SER A 109 -11.65 4.31 -9.81
CA SER A 109 -10.53 3.65 -10.49
C SER A 109 -10.19 2.32 -9.81
N ILE A 110 -9.31 1.55 -10.41
CA ILE A 110 -8.74 0.35 -9.75
C ILE A 110 -7.75 0.72 -8.63
N HIS A 111 -7.12 1.90 -8.71
CA HIS A 111 -6.02 2.29 -7.83
C HIS A 111 -6.52 2.87 -6.50
N GLY A 112 -7.49 3.81 -6.52
CA GLY A 112 -8.03 4.44 -5.32
C GLY A 112 -8.56 3.44 -4.29
N PRO A 113 -9.51 2.55 -4.64
CA PRO A 113 -10.00 1.49 -3.76
C PRO A 113 -8.89 0.60 -3.19
N ALA A 114 -7.89 0.24 -4.02
CA ALA A 114 -6.78 -0.60 -3.59
C ALA A 114 -5.96 0.08 -2.48
N VAL A 115 -5.47 1.31 -2.70
CA VAL A 115 -4.65 2.03 -1.70
C VAL A 115 -5.42 2.33 -0.42
N ALA A 116 -6.71 2.71 -0.53
CA ALA A 116 -7.56 2.94 0.63
C ALA A 116 -7.74 1.66 1.45
N SER A 117 -8.02 0.53 0.79
CA SER A 117 -8.20 -0.75 1.48
C SER A 117 -6.93 -1.25 2.16
N ILE A 118 -5.74 -1.05 1.56
CA ILE A 118 -4.46 -1.41 2.19
C ILE A 118 -4.20 -0.59 3.45
N ALA A 119 -4.53 0.71 3.46
CA ALA A 119 -4.34 1.56 4.62
C ALA A 119 -5.33 1.25 5.74
N VAL A 120 -6.65 1.31 5.45
CA VAL A 120 -7.72 1.32 6.47
C VAL A 120 -8.79 0.24 6.29
N GLY A 121 -8.59 -0.71 5.36
CA GLY A 121 -9.58 -1.76 5.11
C GLY A 121 -9.87 -2.59 6.34
N LYS A 122 -11.14 -2.91 6.54
CA LYS A 122 -11.63 -3.69 7.69
C LYS A 122 -10.99 -5.08 7.81
N THR A 123 -10.76 -5.75 6.67
CA THR A 123 -10.17 -7.09 6.63
C THR A 123 -8.83 -7.13 5.92
N VAL A 124 -8.55 -6.14 5.08
CA VAL A 124 -7.35 -6.01 4.23
C VAL A 124 -6.34 -5.03 4.81
N GLY A 125 -6.80 -4.05 5.58
CA GLY A 125 -6.03 -2.88 5.98
C GLY A 125 -5.08 -3.11 7.14
N VAL A 126 -4.08 -2.25 7.18
CA VAL A 126 -3.10 -2.19 8.28
C VAL A 126 -3.69 -1.50 9.51
N ALA A 127 -4.47 -0.42 9.33
CA ALA A 127 -5.05 0.38 10.41
C ALA A 127 -6.59 0.47 10.28
N PRO A 128 -7.33 -0.62 10.55
CA PRO A 128 -8.76 -0.75 10.22
C PRO A 128 -9.70 0.16 11.01
N ASP A 129 -9.25 0.78 12.11
CA ASP A 129 -10.02 1.75 12.88
C ASP A 129 -9.50 3.20 12.73
N ALA A 130 -8.56 3.47 11.82
CA ALA A 130 -8.12 4.83 11.52
C ALA A 130 -9.22 5.61 10.77
N ASP A 131 -9.29 6.92 10.99
CA ASP A 131 -10.18 7.82 10.25
C ASP A 131 -9.59 8.13 8.87
N LEU A 132 -10.33 7.87 7.79
CA LEU A 132 -9.91 8.12 6.42
C LEU A 132 -10.42 9.46 5.92
N TYR A 133 -9.50 10.30 5.47
CA TYR A 133 -9.76 11.55 4.74
C TYR A 133 -9.23 11.37 3.31
N TYR A 134 -10.11 11.45 2.33
CA TYR A 134 -9.75 11.11 0.96
C TYR A 134 -9.95 12.29 0.01
N ILE A 135 -8.91 12.62 -0.75
CA ILE A 135 -8.99 13.61 -1.83
C ILE A 135 -8.72 12.87 -3.14
N ALA A 136 -9.75 12.83 -3.98
CA ALA A 136 -9.66 12.25 -5.31
C ALA A 136 -9.11 13.29 -6.31
N THR A 137 -8.04 12.94 -7.02
CA THR A 137 -7.41 13.78 -8.04
C THR A 137 -6.93 12.94 -9.21
N ASP A 138 -6.92 13.50 -10.41
CA ASP A 138 -6.26 12.96 -11.60
C ASP A 138 -4.95 13.68 -11.92
N MET A 139 -4.44 14.49 -10.98
CA MET A 139 -3.26 15.34 -11.16
C MET A 139 -3.42 16.29 -12.37
N CYS A 140 -4.66 16.76 -12.64
CA CYS A 140 -5.02 17.60 -13.79
C CYS A 140 -4.59 16.98 -15.15
N ASN A 141 -4.62 15.67 -15.23
CA ASN A 141 -4.22 14.92 -16.42
C ASN A 141 -5.44 14.25 -17.07
N PRO A 142 -6.09 14.93 -18.02
CA PRO A 142 -7.31 14.42 -18.64
C PRO A 142 -7.08 13.20 -19.55
N THR A 143 -5.84 12.96 -19.97
CA THR A 143 -5.52 11.86 -20.90
C THR A 143 -5.07 10.58 -20.20
N GLY A 144 -4.63 10.69 -18.93
CA GLY A 144 -4.00 9.60 -18.19
C GLY A 144 -2.57 9.27 -18.60
N ALA A 145 -1.98 10.02 -19.56
CA ALA A 145 -0.58 9.86 -19.95
C ALA A 145 0.33 10.46 -18.85
N PHE A 146 1.24 9.68 -18.31
CA PHE A 146 2.09 10.07 -17.16
C PHE A 146 2.85 11.38 -17.39
N GLU A 147 3.28 11.63 -18.61
CA GLU A 147 4.03 12.83 -19.02
C GLU A 147 3.18 14.12 -18.96
N GLU A 148 1.87 14.00 -18.89
CA GLU A 148 0.94 15.12 -18.82
C GLU A 148 0.51 15.48 -17.39
N ASN A 149 1.01 14.78 -16.38
CA ASN A 149 0.73 15.09 -14.97
C ASN A 149 1.14 16.51 -14.62
N ASP A 150 0.25 17.23 -13.95
CA ASP A 150 0.52 18.54 -13.37
C ASP A 150 0.52 18.44 -11.84
N TYR A 151 1.71 18.36 -11.26
CA TYR A 151 1.88 18.21 -9.82
C TYR A 151 1.54 19.48 -9.02
N SER A 152 1.27 20.61 -9.68
CA SER A 152 0.69 21.78 -8.99
C SER A 152 -0.72 21.47 -8.46
N CYS A 153 -1.48 20.61 -9.15
CA CYS A 153 -2.78 20.13 -8.70
C CYS A 153 -2.66 19.22 -7.48
N LEU A 154 -1.67 18.33 -7.49
CA LEU A 154 -1.37 17.51 -6.32
C LEU A 154 -0.92 18.38 -5.10
N ALA A 155 -0.15 19.44 -5.36
CA ALA A 155 0.22 20.41 -4.32
C ALA A 155 -1.01 21.10 -3.69
N HIS A 156 -2.01 21.42 -4.49
CA HIS A 156 -3.28 21.96 -4.00
C HIS A 156 -3.97 20.96 -3.06
N SER A 157 -4.06 19.70 -3.47
CA SER A 157 -4.64 18.62 -2.63
C SER A 157 -3.89 18.44 -1.31
N VAL A 158 -2.54 18.51 -1.29
CA VAL A 158 -1.74 18.46 -0.05
C VAL A 158 -2.09 19.63 0.88
N ARG A 159 -2.18 20.86 0.35
CA ARG A 159 -2.58 22.02 1.15
C ARG A 159 -4.01 21.91 1.65
N ARG A 160 -4.92 21.33 0.84
CA ARG A 160 -6.29 21.05 1.27
C ARG A 160 -6.33 20.11 2.47
N VAL A 161 -5.48 19.07 2.51
CA VAL A 161 -5.33 18.22 3.70
C VAL A 161 -4.90 19.01 4.93
N LEU A 162 -3.97 19.97 4.79
CA LEU A 162 -3.54 20.83 5.90
C LEU A 162 -4.70 21.72 6.42
N GLU A 163 -5.50 22.30 5.52
CA GLU A 163 -6.68 23.09 5.89
C GLU A 163 -7.68 22.22 6.68
N ILE A 164 -8.01 21.02 6.17
CA ILE A 164 -8.89 20.07 6.85
C ILE A 164 -8.32 19.75 8.22
N ASN A 165 -7.02 19.40 8.29
CA ASN A 165 -6.38 19.04 9.54
C ASN A 165 -6.42 20.16 10.58
N ASN A 166 -6.29 21.42 10.17
CA ASN A 166 -6.40 22.57 11.07
C ASN A 166 -7.77 22.67 11.76
N LEU A 167 -8.84 22.23 11.08
CA LEU A 167 -10.22 22.26 11.61
C LEU A 167 -10.54 21.05 12.50
N LEU A 168 -9.78 19.97 12.42
CA LEU A 168 -10.01 18.76 13.21
C LEU A 168 -9.66 18.96 14.68
N PRO A 169 -10.39 18.31 15.61
CA PRO A 169 -10.03 18.30 17.02
C PRO A 169 -8.68 17.59 17.26
N GLN A 170 -8.02 17.93 18.38
CA GLN A 170 -6.64 17.47 18.65
C GLN A 170 -6.50 15.95 18.74
N ASP A 171 -7.54 15.27 19.18
CA ASP A 171 -7.61 13.81 19.35
C ASP A 171 -7.99 13.05 18.07
N ARG A 172 -8.17 13.76 16.94
CA ARG A 172 -8.53 13.19 15.64
C ARG A 172 -7.74 13.80 14.48
N LYS A 173 -6.53 14.28 14.76
CA LYS A 173 -5.67 14.88 13.75
C LYS A 173 -5.23 13.86 12.70
N ILE A 174 -5.17 14.33 11.45
CA ILE A 174 -4.43 13.63 10.41
C ILE A 174 -2.96 13.63 10.80
N ARG A 175 -2.32 12.47 10.76
CA ARG A 175 -0.92 12.28 11.13
C ARG A 175 -0.03 11.90 9.95
N VAL A 176 -0.66 11.41 8.88
CA VAL A 176 0.04 10.98 7.67
C VAL A 176 -0.74 11.34 6.42
N ILE A 177 -0.01 11.72 5.37
CA ILE A 177 -0.52 11.89 4.01
C ILE A 177 0.12 10.79 3.16
N SER A 178 -0.71 9.95 2.56
CA SER A 178 -0.32 8.86 1.67
C SER A 178 -0.57 9.27 0.22
N ILE A 179 0.48 9.30 -0.60
CA ILE A 179 0.42 9.68 -2.01
C ILE A 179 1.15 8.60 -2.81
N SER A 180 0.41 7.71 -3.46
CA SER A 180 0.99 6.61 -4.23
C SER A 180 1.49 7.07 -5.61
N ALA A 181 2.27 8.14 -5.62
CA ALA A 181 2.88 8.76 -6.79
C ALA A 181 4.29 9.27 -6.47
N GLY A 182 5.00 9.66 -7.52
CA GLY A 182 6.29 10.34 -7.45
C GLY A 182 6.42 11.35 -8.60
N TRP A 183 7.36 12.25 -8.50
CA TRP A 183 7.63 13.32 -9.46
C TRP A 183 9.12 13.56 -9.61
N GLU A 184 9.51 14.02 -10.79
CA GLU A 184 10.89 14.32 -11.15
C GLU A 184 11.11 15.85 -11.15
N GLN A 185 12.38 16.28 -11.11
CA GLN A 185 12.71 17.72 -11.09
C GLN A 185 12.24 18.51 -12.30
N ASP A 186 12.07 17.84 -13.45
CA ASP A 186 11.57 18.42 -14.69
C ASP A 186 10.06 18.28 -14.88
N SER A 187 9.37 17.67 -13.90
CA SER A 187 7.91 17.55 -13.93
C SER A 187 7.24 18.91 -13.77
N LYS A 188 6.14 19.11 -14.49
CA LYS A 188 5.30 20.30 -14.34
C LYS A 188 4.76 20.37 -12.91
N GLY A 189 4.91 21.52 -12.23
CA GLY A 189 4.47 21.71 -10.84
C GLY A 189 5.42 21.15 -9.80
N TYR A 190 6.67 20.83 -10.16
CA TYR A 190 7.69 20.31 -9.21
C TYR A 190 7.92 21.23 -8.01
N ASP A 191 8.11 22.53 -8.25
CA ASP A 191 8.36 23.49 -7.15
C ASP A 191 7.15 23.60 -6.21
N GLU A 192 5.94 23.57 -6.76
CA GLU A 192 4.69 23.68 -6.01
C GLU A 192 4.47 22.45 -5.11
N ILE A 193 4.66 21.23 -5.64
CA ILE A 193 4.48 20.00 -4.86
C ILE A 193 5.59 19.85 -3.81
N THR A 194 6.82 20.22 -4.15
CA THR A 194 7.95 20.21 -3.21
C THR A 194 7.70 21.19 -2.05
N ALA A 195 7.17 22.38 -2.34
CA ALA A 195 6.80 23.34 -1.31
C ALA A 195 5.65 22.82 -0.43
N ALA A 196 4.59 22.27 -1.02
CA ALA A 196 3.43 21.78 -0.29
C ALA A 196 3.77 20.58 0.62
N THR A 197 4.58 19.63 0.14
CA THR A 197 5.03 18.50 0.96
C THR A 197 5.95 18.93 2.09
N LYS A 198 6.78 19.97 1.87
CA LYS A 198 7.57 20.61 2.92
C LYS A 198 6.67 21.29 3.97
N GLU A 199 5.64 22.01 3.55
CA GLU A 199 4.65 22.62 4.46
C GLU A 199 4.00 21.54 5.35
N ALA A 200 3.62 20.38 4.77
CA ALA A 200 3.05 19.27 5.51
C ALA A 200 4.05 18.65 6.52
N LYS A 201 5.30 18.45 6.11
CA LYS A 201 6.37 18.00 7.00
C LYS A 201 6.60 18.98 8.15
N ASP A 202 6.69 20.28 7.87
CA ASP A 202 6.89 21.33 8.87
C ASP A 202 5.70 21.41 9.85
N ALA A 203 4.50 21.01 9.42
CA ALA A 203 3.32 20.84 10.28
C ALA A 203 3.35 19.52 11.10
N GLY A 204 4.39 18.72 11.00
CA GLY A 204 4.60 17.49 11.75
C GLY A 204 3.91 16.24 11.17
N LEU A 205 3.44 16.28 9.91
CA LEU A 205 2.86 15.14 9.24
C LEU A 205 3.94 14.28 8.57
N LEU A 206 3.75 12.97 8.59
CA LEU A 206 4.47 12.07 7.69
C LEU A 206 3.86 12.21 6.29
N VAL A 207 4.65 12.62 5.30
CA VAL A 207 4.27 12.52 3.89
C VAL A 207 4.97 11.30 3.32
N ILE A 208 4.21 10.25 3.03
CA ILE A 208 4.73 9.03 2.44
C ILE A 208 4.32 8.94 0.96
N CYS A 209 5.32 8.92 0.10
CA CYS A 209 5.21 8.89 -1.37
C CYS A 209 6.50 8.30 -1.95
N SER A 210 6.61 8.20 -3.29
CA SER A 210 7.84 7.72 -3.92
C SER A 210 9.04 8.67 -3.72
N ASN A 211 8.79 9.96 -3.46
CA ASN A 211 9.83 10.96 -3.15
C ASN A 211 10.12 11.12 -1.65
N VAL A 212 9.78 10.14 -0.82
CA VAL A 212 9.96 10.25 0.64
C VAL A 212 11.42 10.49 1.05
N GLU A 213 12.38 10.04 0.24
CA GLU A 213 13.82 10.31 0.48
C GLU A 213 14.14 11.80 0.35
N GLU A 214 13.60 12.49 -0.64
CA GLU A 214 13.79 13.93 -0.82
C GLU A 214 13.11 14.74 0.29
N ILE A 215 11.91 14.29 0.73
CA ILE A 215 11.12 15.01 1.73
C ILE A 215 11.66 14.80 3.15
N HIS A 216 11.92 13.54 3.53
CA HIS A 216 12.24 13.15 4.89
C HIS A 216 13.65 12.55 5.06
N GLY A 217 14.34 12.18 3.99
CA GLY A 217 15.59 11.42 4.05
C GLY A 217 15.35 9.92 4.29
N PHE A 218 14.13 9.42 4.16
CA PHE A 218 13.74 8.04 4.41
C PHE A 218 13.83 7.20 3.14
N LYS A 219 14.27 5.95 3.27
CA LYS A 219 14.33 5.00 2.15
C LYS A 219 13.48 3.79 2.45
N PHE A 220 12.64 3.38 1.51
CA PHE A 220 11.93 2.11 1.59
C PHE A 220 12.07 1.32 0.30
N GLN A 221 11.84 0.01 0.39
CA GLN A 221 11.73 -0.86 -0.75
C GLN A 221 10.67 -1.94 -0.48
N ALA A 222 10.22 -2.56 -1.52
CA ALA A 222 9.03 -3.38 -1.54
C ALA A 222 9.34 -4.88 -1.58
N LEU A 223 8.71 -5.65 -0.69
CA LEU A 223 8.88 -7.08 -0.55
C LEU A 223 7.88 -7.86 -1.40
N GLY A 224 8.38 -8.94 -2.02
CA GLY A 224 7.57 -9.96 -2.64
C GLY A 224 7.27 -11.13 -1.70
N ARG A 225 6.24 -11.89 -2.03
CA ARG A 225 5.85 -13.11 -1.35
C ARG A 225 5.14 -14.06 -2.34
N GLU A 226 5.41 -15.35 -2.24
CA GLU A 226 4.62 -16.32 -3.00
C GLU A 226 3.15 -16.34 -2.50
N PRO A 227 2.15 -16.47 -3.41
CA PRO A 227 0.72 -16.31 -3.06
C PRO A 227 0.25 -17.18 -1.91
N LEU A 228 0.75 -18.41 -1.81
CA LEU A 228 0.37 -19.39 -0.79
C LEU A 228 1.33 -19.44 0.41
N ALA A 229 2.37 -18.60 0.45
CA ALA A 229 3.26 -18.50 1.60
C ALA A 229 2.59 -17.69 2.73
N ASP A 230 2.91 -18.05 3.98
CA ASP A 230 2.32 -17.41 5.16
C ASP A 230 2.77 -15.95 5.28
N PRO A 231 1.86 -14.95 5.20
CA PRO A 231 2.23 -13.55 5.24
C PRO A 231 2.77 -13.05 6.59
N ASP A 232 2.58 -13.82 7.67
CA ASP A 232 3.06 -13.44 8.99
C ASP A 232 4.47 -13.99 9.31
N LYS A 233 5.09 -14.72 8.36
CA LYS A 233 6.45 -15.25 8.50
C LYS A 233 7.45 -14.45 7.68
N TYR A 234 8.54 -14.01 8.32
CA TYR A 234 9.61 -13.26 7.64
C TYR A 234 10.25 -14.07 6.52
N GLU A 235 10.40 -15.38 6.70
CA GLU A 235 10.99 -16.30 5.73
C GLU A 235 10.14 -16.49 4.46
N SER A 236 8.89 -16.03 4.48
CA SER A 236 8.00 -16.01 3.30
C SER A 236 8.32 -14.87 2.34
N TYR A 237 9.10 -13.90 2.78
CA TYR A 237 9.39 -12.72 1.99
C TYR A 237 10.68 -12.83 1.19
N GLN A 238 10.68 -12.16 0.07
CA GLN A 238 11.78 -12.05 -0.88
C GLN A 238 11.75 -10.66 -1.52
N PRO A 239 12.75 -10.26 -2.31
CA PRO A 239 12.67 -9.04 -3.09
C PRO A 239 11.42 -9.03 -3.97
N GLY A 240 10.74 -7.89 -4.08
CA GLY A 240 9.59 -7.73 -4.98
C GLY A 240 9.94 -8.10 -6.41
N LEU A 241 8.97 -8.65 -7.16
CA LEU A 241 9.21 -9.25 -8.47
C LEU A 241 9.93 -8.31 -9.44
N TRP A 242 9.56 -7.04 -9.47
CA TRP A 242 10.12 -6.08 -10.43
C TRP A 242 11.60 -5.71 -10.16
N TRP A 243 12.12 -5.86 -8.94
CA TRP A 243 13.51 -5.52 -8.60
C TRP A 243 14.36 -6.71 -8.12
N ALA A 244 13.77 -7.90 -7.99
CA ALA A 244 14.46 -9.12 -7.54
C ALA A 244 15.74 -9.41 -8.34
N LYS A 245 15.71 -9.23 -9.67
CA LYS A 245 16.88 -9.42 -10.53
C LYS A 245 18.03 -8.50 -10.15
N GLN A 246 17.73 -7.24 -9.84
CA GLN A 246 18.74 -6.25 -9.45
C GLN A 246 19.36 -6.59 -8.09
N PHE A 247 18.52 -7.05 -7.14
CA PHE A 247 18.98 -7.53 -5.84
C PHE A 247 20.02 -8.65 -5.96
N TYR A 248 19.68 -9.72 -6.66
CA TYR A 248 20.55 -10.87 -6.80
C TYR A 248 21.82 -10.61 -7.63
N ASN A 249 21.84 -9.55 -8.41
CA ASN A 249 23.04 -9.09 -9.13
C ASN A 249 23.94 -8.16 -8.30
N GLY A 250 23.61 -7.89 -7.03
CA GLY A 250 24.39 -7.02 -6.14
C GLY A 250 24.27 -5.52 -6.45
N GLY A 251 23.22 -5.10 -7.16
CA GLY A 251 23.01 -3.72 -7.61
C GLY A 251 22.27 -2.80 -6.63
N PHE A 252 22.07 -3.23 -5.36
CA PHE A 252 21.33 -2.45 -4.37
C PHE A 252 22.14 -2.19 -3.10
N ASP A 253 22.17 -0.93 -2.66
CA ASP A 253 22.56 -0.55 -1.31
C ASP A 253 21.32 -0.44 -0.43
N PHE A 254 21.15 -1.37 0.51
CA PHE A 254 20.03 -1.41 1.47
C PHE A 254 20.32 -0.68 2.76
N SER A 255 21.44 0.03 2.86
CA SER A 255 21.73 0.79 4.07
C SER A 255 20.61 1.80 4.35
N ASN A 256 20.06 1.75 5.58
CA ASN A 256 18.95 2.58 6.02
C ASN A 256 17.65 2.47 5.18
N THR A 257 17.44 1.34 4.52
CA THR A 257 16.24 1.08 3.72
C THR A 257 15.27 0.18 4.50
N LEU A 258 14.04 0.64 4.69
CA LEU A 258 12.96 -0.13 5.31
C LEU A 258 12.26 -0.98 4.25
N LEU A 259 12.15 -2.29 4.47
CA LEU A 259 11.47 -3.20 3.57
C LEU A 259 10.06 -3.50 4.06
N VAL A 260 9.06 -3.37 3.18
CA VAL A 260 7.64 -3.53 3.51
C VAL A 260 6.90 -4.37 2.46
N PRO A 261 5.80 -5.07 2.83
CA PRO A 261 5.02 -5.89 1.90
C PRO A 261 4.50 -5.10 0.70
N MET A 262 4.52 -5.76 -0.47
CA MET A 262 3.99 -5.23 -1.73
C MET A 262 3.23 -6.30 -2.52
N ASP A 263 3.91 -7.39 -2.92
CA ASP A 263 3.34 -8.41 -3.80
C ASP A 263 2.35 -9.34 -3.09
N SER A 264 1.56 -10.06 -3.89
CA SER A 264 0.57 -11.04 -3.43
C SER A 264 -0.44 -10.43 -2.44
N ARG A 265 -1.02 -9.31 -2.83
CA ARG A 265 -2.02 -8.58 -2.05
C ARG A 265 -3.40 -8.66 -2.67
N THR A 266 -4.38 -8.88 -1.81
CA THR A 266 -5.79 -8.69 -2.14
C THR A 266 -6.24 -7.32 -1.67
N THR A 267 -6.92 -6.60 -2.53
CA THR A 267 -7.39 -5.23 -2.28
C THR A 267 -8.86 -5.09 -2.66
N ALA A 268 -9.49 -4.00 -2.26
CA ALA A 268 -10.82 -3.63 -2.72
C ALA A 268 -10.84 -3.42 -4.24
N SER A 269 -11.92 -3.88 -4.89
CA SER A 269 -12.18 -3.67 -6.31
C SER A 269 -13.13 -2.48 -6.53
N PRO A 270 -13.01 -1.72 -7.61
CA PRO A 270 -14.02 -0.74 -8.01
C PRO A 270 -15.28 -1.37 -8.62
N GLY A 271 -15.26 -2.67 -8.94
CA GLY A 271 -16.37 -3.37 -9.60
C GLY A 271 -17.61 -3.57 -8.76
N GLY A 272 -17.48 -3.56 -7.43
CA GLY A 272 -18.60 -3.71 -6.50
C GLY A 272 -18.20 -3.45 -5.05
N ALA A 273 -19.21 -3.13 -4.22
CA ALA A 273 -19.00 -2.74 -2.83
C ALA A 273 -18.43 -3.86 -1.93
N ASP A 274 -18.45 -5.10 -2.38
CA ASP A 274 -17.96 -6.29 -1.69
C ASP A 274 -17.00 -7.12 -2.55
N GLU A 275 -16.51 -6.56 -3.65
CA GLU A 275 -15.62 -7.23 -4.58
C GLU A 275 -14.15 -6.93 -4.29
N TYR A 276 -13.28 -7.88 -4.67
CA TYR A 276 -11.84 -7.85 -4.41
C TYR A 276 -11.02 -8.20 -5.64
N VAL A 277 -9.81 -7.67 -5.68
CA VAL A 277 -8.78 -8.03 -6.67
C VAL A 277 -7.57 -8.58 -5.95
N PHE A 278 -7.04 -9.71 -6.42
CA PHE A 278 -5.71 -10.19 -6.05
C PHE A 278 -4.70 -9.74 -7.08
N TYR A 279 -3.65 -9.06 -6.61
CA TYR A 279 -2.49 -8.66 -7.39
C TYR A 279 -1.29 -9.51 -7.02
N ARG A 280 -0.75 -10.25 -8.00
CA ARG A 280 0.46 -11.04 -7.82
C ARG A 280 1.70 -10.15 -7.69
N GLU A 281 1.81 -9.18 -8.58
CA GLU A 281 2.83 -8.16 -8.53
C GLU A 281 2.19 -6.84 -8.10
N GLY A 282 2.76 -6.22 -7.09
CA GLY A 282 2.40 -4.88 -6.68
C GLY A 282 3.35 -3.83 -7.24
N GLY A 283 3.11 -2.58 -6.88
CA GLY A 283 4.04 -1.47 -7.05
C GLY A 283 4.29 -0.80 -5.69
N TRP A 284 5.16 0.19 -5.64
CA TRP A 284 5.32 1.02 -4.44
C TRP A 284 3.99 1.60 -3.96
N SER A 285 3.02 1.72 -4.86
CA SER A 285 1.66 2.12 -4.54
C SER A 285 0.97 1.26 -3.48
N TRP A 286 1.39 -0.01 -3.30
CA TRP A 286 0.89 -0.87 -2.22
C TRP A 286 1.71 -0.73 -0.92
N SER A 287 3.00 -0.44 -1.04
CA SER A 287 3.89 -0.22 0.12
C SER A 287 3.62 1.11 0.83
N ILE A 288 3.29 2.16 0.08
CA ILE A 288 3.04 3.51 0.60
C ILE A 288 1.87 3.53 1.60
N PRO A 289 0.65 3.07 1.26
CA PRO A 289 -0.47 3.01 2.21
C PRO A 289 -0.22 1.99 3.35
N TYR A 290 0.58 0.97 3.13
CA TYR A 290 1.01 0.06 4.19
C TYR A 290 1.81 0.80 5.27
N ILE A 291 2.83 1.59 4.86
CA ILE A 291 3.63 2.40 5.78
C ILE A 291 2.75 3.43 6.49
N ALA A 292 1.83 4.09 5.77
CA ALA A 292 0.88 5.03 6.36
C ALA A 292 0.04 4.38 7.46
N GLY A 293 -0.45 3.16 7.22
CA GLY A 293 -1.17 2.36 8.21
C GLY A 293 -0.32 2.03 9.44
N VAL A 294 0.93 1.57 9.25
CA VAL A 294 1.82 1.26 10.40
C VAL A 294 2.14 2.51 11.20
N TYR A 295 2.34 3.65 10.54
CA TYR A 295 2.51 4.92 11.26
C TYR A 295 1.28 5.29 12.09
N ALA A 296 0.06 5.01 11.57
CA ALA A 296 -1.17 5.23 12.34
C ALA A 296 -1.27 4.30 13.55
N LEU A 297 -0.83 3.03 13.44
CA LEU A 297 -0.73 2.13 14.60
C LEU A 297 0.24 2.69 15.66
N ALA A 298 1.41 3.18 15.22
CA ALA A 298 2.40 3.79 16.10
C ALA A 298 1.88 5.06 16.77
N ALA A 299 1.17 5.93 16.02
CA ALA A 299 0.57 7.16 16.54
C ALA A 299 -0.60 6.91 17.50
N GLN A 300 -1.34 5.80 17.38
CA GLN A 300 -2.33 5.38 18.37
C GLN A 300 -1.65 5.06 19.71
N VAL A 301 -0.51 4.39 19.70
CA VAL A 301 0.21 3.95 20.91
C VAL A 301 0.99 5.12 21.53
N LYS A 302 1.60 5.96 20.69
CA LYS A 302 2.38 7.12 21.11
C LYS A 302 1.92 8.36 20.29
N PRO A 303 0.91 9.10 20.79
CA PRO A 303 0.31 10.21 20.04
C PRO A 303 1.29 11.31 19.64
N GLU A 304 2.37 11.51 20.38
CA GLU A 304 3.41 12.51 20.12
C GLU A 304 4.53 12.00 19.18
N ILE A 305 4.46 10.76 18.70
CA ILE A 305 5.51 10.20 17.82
C ILE A 305 5.72 11.08 16.59
N THR A 306 6.97 11.37 16.28
CA THR A 306 7.35 12.11 15.09
C THR A 306 7.68 11.16 13.93
N PRO A 307 7.61 11.62 12.66
CA PRO A 307 8.06 10.83 11.51
C PRO A 307 9.51 10.31 11.65
N ASP A 308 10.43 11.15 12.13
CA ASP A 308 11.83 10.77 12.33
C ASP A 308 12.00 9.70 13.41
N GLU A 309 11.29 9.81 14.53
CA GLU A 309 11.31 8.79 15.59
C GLU A 309 10.73 7.47 15.10
N PHE A 310 9.59 7.52 14.41
CA PHE A 310 8.98 6.33 13.81
C PHE A 310 9.96 5.61 12.88
N TRP A 311 10.54 6.34 11.93
CA TRP A 311 11.43 5.74 10.94
C TRP A 311 12.69 5.15 11.57
N ARG A 312 13.30 5.87 12.49
CA ARG A 312 14.46 5.40 13.25
C ARG A 312 14.14 4.11 14.02
N LEU A 313 13.01 4.05 14.71
CA LEU A 313 12.58 2.87 15.47
C LEU A 313 12.22 1.71 14.54
N ALA A 314 11.54 1.96 13.42
CA ALA A 314 11.21 0.92 12.44
C ALA A 314 12.47 0.25 11.88
N LEU A 315 13.52 1.02 11.58
CA LEU A 315 14.81 0.49 11.17
C LEU A 315 15.54 -0.26 12.32
N GLN A 316 15.45 0.25 13.54
CA GLN A 316 16.14 -0.33 14.71
C GLN A 316 15.52 -1.67 15.14
N THR A 317 14.20 -1.81 15.01
CA THR A 317 13.46 -3.00 15.47
C THR A 317 13.22 -4.02 14.36
N GLY A 318 13.53 -3.69 13.12
CA GLY A 318 13.27 -4.54 11.97
C GLY A 318 14.15 -5.80 11.93
N GLN A 319 13.78 -6.72 11.04
CA GLN A 319 14.38 -8.05 10.91
C GLN A 319 15.21 -8.18 9.64
N THR A 320 16.25 -9.02 9.70
CA THR A 320 17.03 -9.45 8.51
C THR A 320 16.89 -10.94 8.36
N ILE A 321 16.68 -11.41 7.13
CA ILE A 321 16.61 -12.83 6.80
C ILE A 321 17.68 -13.21 5.78
N GLU A 322 18.03 -14.49 5.75
CA GLU A 322 18.94 -15.05 4.74
C GLU A 322 18.13 -15.72 3.63
N LEU A 323 18.43 -15.33 2.39
CA LEU A 323 17.90 -15.96 1.19
C LEU A 323 18.99 -16.77 0.49
N LYS A 324 18.64 -17.98 0.05
CA LYS A 324 19.57 -18.82 -0.69
C LYS A 324 19.12 -18.93 -2.15
N GLN A 325 19.97 -18.44 -3.09
CA GLN A 325 19.73 -18.58 -4.52
C GLN A 325 20.99 -19.09 -5.22
N ASN A 326 20.84 -20.14 -6.02
CA ASN A 326 21.94 -20.75 -6.78
C ASN A 326 23.18 -21.10 -5.91
N GLY A 327 22.94 -21.46 -4.63
CA GLY A 327 24.00 -21.80 -3.68
C GLY A 327 24.66 -20.61 -2.98
N ILE A 328 24.29 -19.39 -3.33
CA ILE A 328 24.77 -18.13 -2.72
C ILE A 328 23.77 -17.70 -1.66
N LEU A 329 24.26 -17.20 -0.52
CA LEU A 329 23.47 -16.59 0.53
C LEU A 329 23.43 -15.07 0.33
N TYR A 330 22.25 -14.50 0.48
CA TYR A 330 21.97 -13.06 0.40
C TYR A 330 21.25 -12.62 1.68
N GLU A 331 21.68 -11.53 2.28
CA GLU A 331 20.95 -10.91 3.37
C GLU A 331 19.87 -9.97 2.83
N LEU A 332 18.62 -10.12 3.28
CA LEU A 332 17.49 -9.25 2.98
C LEU A 332 17.01 -8.59 4.27
N GLY A 333 17.20 -7.31 4.40
CA GLY A 333 16.81 -6.48 5.57
C GLY A 333 17.05 -5.00 5.28
N THR A 334 16.50 -4.09 6.04
CA THR A 334 15.72 -4.25 7.27
C THR A 334 14.23 -4.44 6.93
N ILE A 335 13.68 -5.61 7.18
CA ILE A 335 12.23 -5.87 7.04
C ILE A 335 11.53 -5.27 8.26
N LEU A 336 10.49 -4.47 8.06
CA LEU A 336 9.67 -3.91 9.12
C LEU A 336 9.14 -5.01 10.06
N ASP A 337 9.29 -4.80 11.36
CA ASP A 337 8.68 -5.62 12.41
C ASP A 337 7.66 -4.77 13.19
N PRO A 338 6.38 -4.80 12.81
CA PRO A 338 5.35 -3.99 13.47
C PRO A 338 5.18 -4.33 14.95
N ILE A 339 5.35 -5.61 15.32
CA ILE A 339 5.19 -6.06 16.71
C ILE A 339 6.33 -5.53 17.59
N ALA A 340 7.57 -5.65 17.12
CA ALA A 340 8.72 -5.14 17.85
C ALA A 340 8.69 -3.60 17.94
N LEU A 341 8.31 -2.91 16.85
CA LEU A 341 8.13 -1.46 16.82
C LEU A 341 7.11 -0.99 17.87
N ILE A 342 5.91 -1.58 17.88
CA ILE A 342 4.86 -1.23 18.83
C ILE A 342 5.28 -1.56 20.28
N THR A 343 5.95 -2.68 20.49
CA THR A 343 6.48 -3.06 21.80
C THR A 343 7.50 -2.04 22.31
N GLU A 344 8.38 -1.54 21.44
CA GLU A 344 9.38 -0.52 21.80
C GLU A 344 8.72 0.81 22.15
N LEU A 345 7.65 1.19 21.45
CA LEU A 345 6.89 2.42 21.71
C LEU A 345 6.11 2.41 23.04
N GLN A 346 5.83 1.22 23.57
CA GLN A 346 5.12 1.04 24.86
C GLN A 346 6.05 1.08 26.09
N ARG A 347 7.37 1.11 25.87
CA ARG A 347 8.39 1.22 26.94
C ARG A 347 8.60 2.65 27.38
#